data_e00acbfa4b3b6d08c085454570e771f2
#
_entry.id   e00acbfa4b3b6d08c085454570e771f2
#
_cell.length_a   1.000
_cell.length_b   1.000
_cell.length_c   1.000
_cell.angle_alpha   90.00
_cell.angle_beta   90.00
_cell.angle_gamma   90.00
#
_symmetry.space_group_name_H-M   'P 1'
#
loop_
_entity.id
_entity.type
_entity.pdbx_description
1 polymer ?
#
loop_
_entity_poly.entity_id
_entity_poly.type
_entity_poly.pdbx_seq_one_letter_code
_entity_poly.pdbx_strand_id
1 'polypeptide(L)'
;AVGGTLYPVHDQWGIPETIFRGTLDNLTEEGMHRFNRRMCGKRDLLEAYEQIPPRPLTDIREELDYLYTEIKKTPSASPLFSGWTHTLIPSGDRIFPAANLRAFWQDRCPITEIEAPHYPFYLWKQWNEIWKQ
;
A
#
# COMPACT_ATOMS: atom_id res chain seq x y z
N ALA A 1 -9.41 -7.14 0.90
CA ALA A 1 -8.36 -6.12 0.75
C ALA A 1 -7.02 -6.79 0.49
N VAL A 2 -6.07 -6.09 -0.10
CA VAL A 2 -4.69 -6.57 -0.34
C VAL A 2 -3.73 -5.43 0.01
N GLY A 3 -2.89 -5.61 1.03
CA GLY A 3 -1.79 -4.71 1.38
C GLY A 3 -2.16 -3.25 1.66
N GLY A 4 -3.37 -2.98 2.16
CA GLY A 4 -3.82 -1.63 2.47
C GLY A 4 -4.95 -1.59 3.49
N THR A 5 -5.29 -0.38 3.96
CA THR A 5 -6.42 -0.11 4.85
C THR A 5 -7.23 1.09 4.36
N LEU A 6 -8.29 1.43 5.07
CA LEU A 6 -9.07 2.64 4.81
C LEU A 6 -8.39 3.93 5.35
N TYR A 7 -7.26 3.79 6.02
CA TYR A 7 -6.45 4.90 6.54
C TYR A 7 -5.03 4.82 5.96
N PRO A 8 -4.83 5.18 4.69
CA PRO A 8 -3.52 5.07 4.03
C PRO A 8 -2.44 5.95 4.69
N VAL A 9 -2.82 7.03 5.35
CA VAL A 9 -1.91 7.88 6.13
C VAL A 9 -2.34 7.85 7.60
N HIS A 10 -1.71 6.99 8.39
CA HIS A 10 -2.03 6.84 9.81
C HIS A 10 -0.94 6.07 10.55
N ASP A 11 -0.44 6.58 11.67
CA ASP A 11 0.72 6.00 12.38
C ASP A 11 0.50 4.57 12.87
N GLN A 12 -0.74 4.19 13.21
CA GLN A 12 -1.08 2.87 13.75
C GLN A 12 -1.76 1.94 12.75
N TRP A 13 -2.42 2.47 11.71
CA TRP A 13 -3.28 1.71 10.79
C TRP A 13 -2.92 1.87 9.32
N GLY A 14 -1.96 2.73 9.02
CA GLY A 14 -1.55 3.07 7.67
C GLY A 14 -0.04 3.22 7.52
N ILE A 15 0.35 3.93 6.50
CA ILE A 15 1.70 4.43 6.35
C ILE A 15 1.88 5.56 7.37
N PRO A 16 2.90 5.51 8.25
CA PRO A 16 3.17 6.60 9.19
C PRO A 16 3.26 7.95 8.47
N GLU A 17 2.65 8.98 9.07
CA GLU A 17 2.54 10.29 8.43
C GLU A 17 3.88 10.87 7.99
N THR A 18 4.90 10.75 8.84
CA THR A 18 6.27 11.21 8.53
C THR A 18 6.87 10.50 7.32
N ILE A 19 6.58 9.22 7.16
CA ILE A 19 7.05 8.41 6.02
C ILE A 19 6.31 8.80 4.74
N PHE A 20 4.98 8.99 4.82
CA PHE A 20 4.18 9.42 3.69
C PHE A 20 4.63 10.82 3.20
N ARG A 21 4.78 11.77 4.12
CA ARG A 21 5.30 13.11 3.82
C ARG A 21 6.70 13.05 3.21
N GLY A 22 7.60 12.27 3.78
CA GLY A 22 8.95 12.08 3.24
C GLY A 22 8.95 11.56 1.81
N THR A 23 8.00 10.69 1.43
CA THR A 23 7.85 10.24 0.04
C THR A 23 7.37 11.37 -0.86
N LEU A 24 6.36 12.12 -0.43
CA LEU A 24 5.80 13.24 -1.19
C LEU A 24 6.80 14.38 -1.40
N ASP A 25 7.55 14.73 -0.35
CA ASP A 25 8.55 15.80 -0.40
C ASP A 25 9.76 15.43 -1.29
N ASN A 26 10.05 14.13 -1.43
CA ASN A 26 11.14 13.61 -2.27
C ASN A 26 10.66 12.97 -3.58
N LEU A 27 9.53 13.40 -4.11
CA LEU A 27 8.94 12.88 -5.34
C LEU A 27 9.71 13.40 -6.58
N THR A 28 10.79 12.69 -6.89
CA THR A 28 11.67 12.88 -8.05
C THR A 28 11.80 11.54 -8.77
N GLU A 29 12.38 11.51 -9.96
CA GLU A 29 12.65 10.25 -10.68
C GLU A 29 13.47 9.28 -9.82
N GLU A 30 14.54 9.77 -9.19
CA GLU A 30 15.36 8.98 -8.28
C GLU A 30 14.57 8.55 -7.02
N GLY A 31 13.74 9.44 -6.48
CA GLY A 31 12.85 9.14 -5.36
C GLY A 31 11.87 8.02 -5.70
N MET A 32 11.28 8.05 -6.89
CA MET A 32 10.39 6.99 -7.39
C MET A 32 11.12 5.68 -7.60
N HIS A 33 12.33 5.68 -8.15
CA HIS A 33 13.12 4.45 -8.27
C HIS A 33 13.41 3.83 -6.88
N ARG A 34 13.77 4.64 -5.88
CA ARG A 34 13.93 4.18 -4.48
C ARG A 34 12.62 3.63 -3.89
N PHE A 35 11.50 4.28 -4.20
CA PHE A 35 10.17 3.81 -3.78
C PHE A 35 9.84 2.45 -4.42
N ASN A 36 9.99 2.33 -5.75
CA ASN A 36 9.73 1.10 -6.50
C ASN A 36 10.59 -0.07 -5.98
N ARG A 37 11.85 0.19 -5.65
CA ARG A 37 12.75 -0.82 -5.05
C ARG A 37 12.24 -1.32 -3.70
N ARG A 38 11.66 -0.45 -2.86
CA ARG A 38 11.04 -0.87 -1.60
C ARG A 38 9.74 -1.62 -1.83
N MET A 39 8.93 -1.15 -2.76
CA MET A 39 7.65 -1.74 -3.14
C MET A 39 7.80 -3.16 -3.70
N CYS A 40 8.76 -3.37 -4.58
CA CYS A 40 9.02 -4.66 -5.22
C CYS A 40 9.83 -5.63 -4.34
N GLY A 41 10.71 -5.13 -3.48
CA GLY A 41 11.48 -5.91 -2.52
C GLY A 41 12.55 -6.84 -3.12
N LYS A 42 12.46 -7.20 -4.41
CA LYS A 42 13.38 -8.07 -5.15
C LYS A 42 13.80 -7.41 -6.46
N ARG A 43 15.04 -7.71 -6.91
CA ARG A 43 15.61 -7.09 -8.10
C ARG A 43 14.88 -7.48 -9.39
N ASP A 44 14.64 -8.75 -9.57
CA ASP A 44 13.94 -9.29 -10.75
C ASP A 44 12.52 -8.74 -10.88
N LEU A 45 11.82 -8.60 -9.76
CA LEU A 45 10.50 -7.98 -9.73
C LEU A 45 10.55 -6.48 -10.04
N LEU A 46 11.56 -5.77 -9.55
CA LEU A 46 11.78 -4.36 -9.88
C LEU A 46 12.05 -4.17 -11.37
N GLU A 47 12.95 -4.98 -11.94
CA GLU A 47 13.28 -4.94 -13.36
C GLU A 47 12.03 -5.20 -14.23
N ALA A 48 11.18 -6.15 -13.84
CA ALA A 48 9.92 -6.41 -14.53
C ALA A 48 8.90 -5.27 -14.36
N TYR A 49 8.78 -4.71 -13.16
CA TYR A 49 7.88 -3.59 -12.88
C TYR A 49 8.26 -2.32 -13.66
N GLU A 50 9.55 -2.02 -13.76
CA GLU A 50 10.06 -0.84 -14.46
C GLU A 50 9.99 -0.94 -16.01
N GLN A 51 9.54 -2.07 -16.57
CA GLN A 51 9.14 -2.14 -17.98
C GLN A 51 7.76 -1.47 -18.24
N ILE A 52 6.98 -1.25 -17.19
CA ILE A 52 5.72 -0.51 -17.29
C ILE A 52 6.05 0.97 -17.46
N PRO A 53 5.50 1.66 -18.49
CA PRO A 53 5.74 3.07 -18.68
C PRO A 53 5.41 3.88 -17.41
N PRO A 54 6.34 4.73 -16.92
CA PRO A 54 6.10 5.52 -15.71
C PRO A 54 5.00 6.55 -15.96
N ARG A 55 4.22 6.82 -14.91
CA ARG A 55 3.27 7.94 -14.90
C ARG A 55 4.02 9.25 -14.69
N PRO A 56 3.49 10.38 -15.19
CA PRO A 56 4.03 11.70 -14.91
C PRO A 56 4.13 11.97 -13.40
N LEU A 57 5.24 12.51 -12.94
CA LEU A 57 5.44 12.84 -11.52
C LEU A 57 4.45 13.88 -11.01
N THR A 58 4.01 14.78 -11.88
CA THR A 58 2.97 15.78 -11.58
C THR A 58 1.67 15.11 -11.15
N ASP A 59 1.22 14.12 -11.93
CA ASP A 59 -0.03 13.40 -11.67
C ASP A 59 0.05 12.62 -10.36
N ILE A 60 1.20 11.95 -10.12
CA ILE A 60 1.44 11.21 -8.88
C ILE A 60 1.43 12.18 -7.69
N ARG A 61 2.06 13.34 -7.81
CA ARG A 61 2.09 14.37 -6.77
C ARG A 61 0.68 14.85 -6.44
N GLU A 62 -0.09 15.22 -7.44
CA GLU A 62 -1.46 15.71 -7.26
C GLU A 62 -2.35 14.68 -6.57
N GLU A 63 -2.25 13.42 -6.96
CA GLU A 63 -3.00 12.32 -6.32
C GLU A 63 -2.59 12.11 -4.86
N LEU A 64 -1.28 12.14 -4.55
CA LEU A 64 -0.80 11.94 -3.18
C LEU A 64 -1.14 13.15 -2.29
N ASP A 65 -1.04 14.38 -2.79
CA ASP A 65 -1.46 15.59 -2.08
C ASP A 65 -2.97 15.59 -1.81
N TYR A 66 -3.77 15.20 -2.80
CA TYR A 66 -5.21 15.05 -2.64
C TYR A 66 -5.55 13.99 -1.58
N LEU A 67 -4.96 12.80 -1.69
CA LEU A 67 -5.16 11.72 -0.73
C LEU A 67 -4.80 12.15 0.69
N TYR A 68 -3.63 12.77 0.87
CA TYR A 68 -3.18 13.27 2.16
C TYR A 68 -4.17 14.29 2.75
N THR A 69 -4.64 15.23 1.93
CA THR A 69 -5.57 16.28 2.35
C THR A 69 -6.93 15.70 2.75
N GLU A 70 -7.47 14.77 1.98
CA GLU A 70 -8.78 14.15 2.25
C GLU A 70 -8.75 13.26 3.50
N ILE A 71 -7.68 12.49 3.71
CA ILE A 71 -7.52 11.69 4.92
C ILE A 71 -7.45 12.57 6.18
N LYS A 72 -6.80 13.71 6.11
CA LYS A 72 -6.74 14.66 7.25
C LYS A 72 -8.10 15.28 7.59
N LYS A 73 -8.99 15.40 6.63
CA LYS A 73 -10.37 15.89 6.85
C LYS A 73 -11.30 14.81 7.39
N THR A 74 -10.97 13.54 7.19
CA THR A 74 -11.84 12.43 7.56
C THR A 74 -11.65 12.09 9.04
N PRO A 75 -12.70 12.21 9.89
CA PRO A 75 -12.62 11.83 11.29
C PRO A 75 -12.27 10.33 11.43
N SER A 76 -11.37 10.00 12.34
CA SER A 76 -11.01 8.59 12.64
C SER A 76 -12.20 7.74 13.14
N ALA A 77 -13.29 8.39 13.56
CA ALA A 77 -14.52 7.76 14.05
C ALA A 77 -15.61 7.61 12.96
N SER A 78 -15.32 7.91 11.70
CA SER A 78 -16.28 7.65 10.62
C SER A 78 -16.67 6.18 10.60
N PRO A 79 -17.97 5.84 10.47
CA PRO A 79 -18.41 4.47 10.36
C PRO A 79 -17.71 3.83 9.15
N LEU A 80 -16.86 2.85 9.42
CA LEU A 80 -16.15 2.13 8.38
C LEU A 80 -17.10 1.15 7.71
N PHE A 81 -16.97 1.01 6.40
CA PHE A 81 -17.67 -0.02 5.67
C PHE A 81 -17.35 -1.41 6.27
N SER A 82 -18.39 -2.15 6.65
CA SER A 82 -18.27 -3.45 7.33
C SER A 82 -18.34 -4.66 6.39
N GLY A 83 -18.40 -4.43 5.08
CA GLY A 83 -18.57 -5.49 4.06
C GLY A 83 -17.28 -6.20 3.65
N TRP A 84 -16.19 -6.06 4.41
CA TRP A 84 -14.93 -6.76 4.12
C TRP A 84 -15.03 -8.23 4.51
N THR A 85 -14.78 -9.11 3.57
CA THR A 85 -14.88 -10.57 3.76
C THR A 85 -13.52 -11.20 4.04
N HIS A 86 -12.44 -10.56 3.60
CA HIS A 86 -11.07 -11.09 3.72
C HIS A 86 -10.02 -10.04 3.45
N THR A 87 -8.83 -10.18 4.08
CA THR A 87 -7.66 -9.39 3.74
C THR A 87 -6.40 -10.25 3.57
N LEU A 88 -5.56 -9.86 2.61
CA LEU A 88 -4.22 -10.41 2.42
C LEU A 88 -3.19 -9.40 2.90
N ILE A 89 -2.31 -9.84 3.80
CA ILE A 89 -1.22 -9.01 4.34
C ILE A 89 0.11 -9.52 3.81
N PRO A 90 0.80 -8.75 2.94
CA PRO A 90 2.16 -9.10 2.56
C PRO A 90 3.11 -8.92 3.75
N SER A 91 3.72 -10.00 4.21
CA SER A 91 4.58 -9.99 5.41
C SER A 91 5.88 -9.20 5.22
N GLY A 92 6.34 -9.09 3.98
CA GLY A 92 7.54 -8.32 3.59
C GLY A 92 7.25 -6.89 3.10
N ASP A 93 6.06 -6.35 3.36
CA ASP A 93 5.68 -5.00 2.93
C ASP A 93 6.54 -3.94 3.62
N ARG A 94 7.28 -3.17 2.80
CA ARG A 94 8.15 -2.06 3.24
C ARG A 94 7.55 -0.67 2.96
N ILE A 95 6.33 -0.63 2.46
CA ILE A 95 5.57 0.60 2.21
C ILE A 95 4.51 0.75 3.29
N PHE A 96 3.67 -0.27 3.43
CA PHE A 96 2.59 -0.31 4.39
C PHE A 96 2.96 -1.30 5.51
N PRO A 97 3.33 -0.86 6.71
CA PRO A 97 3.82 -1.75 7.75
C PRO A 97 2.85 -2.90 8.04
N ALA A 98 3.30 -4.14 7.93
CA ALA A 98 2.45 -5.31 8.17
C ALA A 98 1.82 -5.30 9.58
N ALA A 99 2.51 -4.74 10.58
CA ALA A 99 1.97 -4.57 11.93
C ALA A 99 0.74 -3.64 11.93
N ASN A 100 0.77 -2.55 11.14
CA ASN A 100 -0.33 -1.62 11.03
C ASN A 100 -1.51 -2.24 10.27
N LEU A 101 -1.23 -3.04 9.24
CA LEU A 101 -2.26 -3.83 8.54
C LEU A 101 -2.96 -4.79 9.50
N ARG A 102 -2.19 -5.55 10.31
CA ARG A 102 -2.76 -6.45 11.32
C ARG A 102 -3.61 -5.69 12.33
N ALA A 103 -3.08 -4.61 12.91
CA ALA A 103 -3.78 -3.80 13.89
C ALA A 103 -5.11 -3.24 13.36
N PHE A 104 -5.19 -2.94 12.07
CA PHE A 104 -6.44 -2.49 11.46
C PHE A 104 -7.42 -3.65 11.22
N TRP A 105 -6.96 -4.78 10.66
CA TRP A 105 -7.85 -5.81 10.16
C TRP A 105 -8.26 -6.87 11.17
N GLN A 106 -7.50 -7.08 12.27
CA GLN A 106 -7.68 -8.19 13.23
C GLN A 106 -9.11 -8.35 13.76
N ASP A 107 -9.85 -7.24 13.93
CA ASP A 107 -11.22 -7.23 14.47
C ASP A 107 -12.28 -6.95 13.39
N ARG A 108 -11.91 -7.00 12.10
CA ARG A 108 -12.78 -6.59 10.99
C ARG A 108 -13.09 -7.69 9.98
N CYS A 109 -12.12 -8.51 9.66
CA CYS A 109 -12.31 -9.66 8.78
C CYS A 109 -11.16 -10.68 8.93
N PRO A 110 -11.33 -11.91 8.43
CA PRO A 110 -10.27 -12.90 8.37
C PRO A 110 -9.02 -12.38 7.66
N ILE A 111 -7.85 -12.70 8.20
CA ILE A 111 -6.53 -12.31 7.69
C ILE A 111 -5.82 -13.55 7.14
N THR A 112 -5.26 -13.45 5.94
CA THR A 112 -4.23 -14.36 5.45
C THR A 112 -2.93 -13.58 5.24
N GLU A 113 -1.84 -14.03 5.85
CA GLU A 113 -0.51 -13.49 5.57
C GLU A 113 0.13 -14.23 4.40
N ILE A 114 0.73 -13.48 3.49
CA ILE A 114 1.44 -14.02 2.33
C ILE A 114 2.90 -13.55 2.34
N GLU A 115 3.82 -14.44 1.97
CA GLU A 115 5.24 -14.09 1.86
C GLU A 115 5.49 -13.30 0.57
N ALA A 116 5.26 -11.99 0.64
CA ALA A 116 5.38 -11.07 -0.49
C ALA A 116 5.82 -9.68 -0.05
N PRO A 117 6.38 -8.86 -0.95
CA PRO A 117 6.54 -7.42 -0.76
C PRO A 117 5.21 -6.68 -0.95
N HIS A 118 5.22 -5.34 -0.89
CA HIS A 118 4.03 -4.50 -1.10
C HIS A 118 3.35 -4.72 -2.46
N TYR A 119 4.10 -5.07 -3.49
CA TYR A 119 3.58 -5.43 -4.82
C TYR A 119 3.49 -6.97 -4.95
N PRO A 120 2.41 -7.62 -4.48
CA PRO A 120 2.28 -9.07 -4.47
C PRO A 120 1.67 -9.65 -5.75
N PHE A 121 1.23 -8.82 -6.69
CA PHE A 121 0.41 -9.22 -7.84
C PHE A 121 1.10 -10.16 -8.83
N TYR A 122 2.44 -10.28 -8.78
CA TYR A 122 3.20 -11.26 -9.54
C TYR A 122 2.96 -12.72 -9.11
N LEU A 123 2.36 -12.93 -7.93
CA LEU A 123 2.06 -14.26 -7.40
C LEU A 123 0.89 -14.95 -8.13
N TRP A 124 0.07 -14.18 -8.82
CA TRP A 124 -1.15 -14.67 -9.43
C TRP A 124 -1.17 -14.38 -10.94
N LYS A 125 -1.67 -15.36 -11.71
CA LYS A 125 -1.89 -15.19 -13.16
C LYS A 125 -3.24 -14.57 -13.47
N GLN A 126 -4.21 -14.75 -12.58
CA GLN A 126 -5.59 -14.28 -12.72
C GLN A 126 -6.10 -13.71 -11.41
N TRP A 127 -6.96 -12.69 -11.49
CA TRP A 127 -7.54 -12.02 -10.32
C TRP A 127 -8.35 -12.94 -9.40
N ASN A 128 -8.99 -13.97 -9.96
CA ASN A 128 -9.76 -14.92 -9.18
C ASN A 128 -8.92 -15.85 -8.28
N GLU A 129 -7.61 -15.93 -8.52
CA GLU A 129 -6.70 -16.70 -7.69
C GLU A 129 -6.45 -16.04 -6.33
N ILE A 130 -6.61 -14.71 -6.25
CA ILE A 130 -6.47 -13.93 -5.01
C ILE A 130 -7.50 -14.38 -3.96
N TRP A 131 -8.70 -14.77 -4.39
CA TRP A 131 -9.80 -15.16 -3.51
C TRP A 131 -9.73 -16.60 -3.00
N LYS A 132 -8.75 -17.37 -3.46
CA LYS A 132 -8.57 -18.79 -3.12
C LYS A 132 -7.48 -19.00 -2.04
N GLN A 133 -6.99 -17.91 -1.47
CA GLN A 133 -5.93 -17.94 -0.44
C GLN A 133 -6.48 -18.31 0.94
#